data_f4f62b99aa6b6d94f0490540eca23a8e
#
_entry.id   f4f62b99aa6b6d94f0490540eca23a8e
#
_cell.length_a   1.000
_cell.length_b   1.000
_cell.length_c   1.000
_cell.angle_alpha   90.00
_cell.angle_beta   90.00
_cell.angle_gamma   90.00
#
_symmetry.space_group_name_H-M   'P 1'
#
loop_
_entity.id
_entity.type
_entity.pdbx_description
1 polymer ?
#
loop_
_entity_poly.entity_id
_entity_poly.type
_entity_poly.pdbx_seq_one_letter_code
_entity_poly.pdbx_strand_id
1 'polypeptide(L)'
;MKVELGGKTAIVTGSNSGIGLGVAEELAKSGADVVLNSFTDRDEDHALAEKLAKEHGVKVRYIAADMSKPEDCRALVEKAGACDILVNNAGIQFVSPIPDFPTEKWNAILAINLSSAFHTTAVALPMMRKAGWGRVVNIASAHGLTASPFKSAYVAAKHGLVGLTKVTALETAQEPITCNAVCPGYVLTPLVEAQIPATMKEYNMDRETVIKQVMLERQPSKQFATVEQLGGTVVWLCSKYAEQVTGTTISVDGGWTAL
;
A
#
# COMPACT_ATOMS: atom_id res chain seq x y z
N MET A 1 -22.61 0.52 2.74
CA MET A 1 -22.46 -0.74 1.95
C MET A 1 -21.67 -1.70 2.81
N LYS A 2 -22.17 -2.89 3.12
CA LYS A 2 -21.40 -3.92 3.84
C LYS A 2 -20.71 -4.80 2.79
N VAL A 3 -19.40 -4.89 2.83
CA VAL A 3 -18.60 -5.81 2.01
C VAL A 3 -18.20 -6.99 2.89
N GLU A 4 -18.48 -8.19 2.44
CA GLU A 4 -18.13 -9.41 3.16
C GLU A 4 -17.05 -10.17 2.40
N LEU A 5 -15.92 -10.40 3.06
CA LEU A 5 -14.74 -11.08 2.51
C LEU A 5 -14.46 -12.42 3.22
N GLY A 6 -15.46 -12.98 3.90
CA GLY A 6 -15.35 -14.27 4.58
C GLY A 6 -14.85 -15.37 3.65
N GLY A 7 -13.88 -16.16 4.12
CA GLY A 7 -13.24 -17.22 3.34
C GLY A 7 -12.18 -16.75 2.34
N LYS A 8 -11.87 -15.44 2.27
CA LYS A 8 -10.79 -14.89 1.47
C LYS A 8 -9.53 -14.70 2.30
N THR A 9 -8.39 -14.94 1.70
CA THR A 9 -7.06 -14.69 2.31
C THR A 9 -6.41 -13.46 1.65
N ALA A 10 -6.11 -12.46 2.46
CA ALA A 10 -5.42 -11.24 2.05
C ALA A 10 -3.96 -11.24 2.51
N ILE A 11 -3.05 -10.88 1.62
CA ILE A 11 -1.64 -10.61 1.94
C ILE A 11 -1.41 -9.10 1.80
N VAL A 12 -0.89 -8.46 2.84
CA VAL A 12 -0.57 -7.03 2.82
C VAL A 12 0.91 -6.84 3.14
N THR A 13 1.69 -6.35 2.16
CA THR A 13 3.12 -6.11 2.37
C THR A 13 3.37 -4.83 3.15
N GLY A 14 4.38 -4.83 4.05
CA GLY A 14 4.69 -3.65 4.89
C GLY A 14 3.52 -3.24 5.79
N SER A 15 2.91 -4.19 6.49
CA SER A 15 1.63 -4.00 7.19
C SER A 15 1.70 -4.06 8.72
N ASN A 16 2.89 -3.96 9.32
CA ASN A 16 3.01 -3.85 10.78
C ASN A 16 2.79 -2.41 11.30
N SER A 17 2.56 -1.44 10.42
CA SER A 17 2.30 -0.04 10.79
C SER A 17 1.67 0.76 9.64
N GLY A 18 1.23 1.99 9.93
CA GLY A 18 0.83 2.98 8.94
C GLY A 18 -0.29 2.53 8.01
N ILE A 19 -0.15 2.84 6.70
CA ILE A 19 -1.18 2.54 5.69
C ILE A 19 -1.42 1.04 5.59
N GLY A 20 -0.36 0.23 5.54
CA GLY A 20 -0.48 -1.21 5.43
C GLY A 20 -1.25 -1.84 6.57
N LEU A 21 -1.02 -1.38 7.80
CA LEU A 21 -1.78 -1.84 8.97
C LEU A 21 -3.25 -1.44 8.88
N GLY A 22 -3.55 -0.18 8.56
CA GLY A 22 -4.95 0.26 8.41
C GLY A 22 -5.70 -0.48 7.31
N VAL A 23 -5.02 -0.81 6.19
CA VAL A 23 -5.61 -1.65 5.13
C VAL A 23 -5.87 -3.08 5.65
N ALA A 24 -4.91 -3.67 6.38
CA ALA A 24 -5.04 -5.00 6.96
C ALA A 24 -6.21 -5.07 7.96
N GLU A 25 -6.36 -4.04 8.81
CA GLU A 25 -7.47 -3.92 9.76
C GLU A 25 -8.83 -3.84 9.05
N GLU A 26 -8.98 -3.03 8.00
CA GLU A 26 -10.26 -2.92 7.28
C GLU A 26 -10.61 -4.20 6.51
N LEU A 27 -9.61 -4.93 5.98
CA LEU A 27 -9.80 -6.26 5.38
C LEU A 27 -10.25 -7.28 6.44
N ALA A 28 -9.61 -7.29 7.62
CA ALA A 28 -9.99 -8.16 8.74
C ALA A 28 -11.42 -7.85 9.25
N LYS A 29 -11.78 -6.58 9.43
CA LYS A 29 -13.14 -6.12 9.76
C LYS A 29 -14.18 -6.59 8.74
N SER A 30 -13.78 -6.74 7.48
CA SER A 30 -14.63 -7.24 6.40
C SER A 30 -14.69 -8.77 6.34
N GLY A 31 -14.00 -9.48 7.26
CA GLY A 31 -14.05 -10.93 7.42
C GLY A 31 -12.97 -11.70 6.66
N ALA A 32 -11.99 -11.04 6.05
CA ALA A 32 -10.87 -11.72 5.41
C ALA A 32 -9.87 -12.26 6.43
N ASP A 33 -9.31 -13.44 6.19
CA ASP A 33 -8.08 -13.87 6.83
C ASP A 33 -6.92 -13.02 6.31
N VAL A 34 -5.98 -12.60 7.17
CA VAL A 34 -4.94 -11.65 6.80
C VAL A 34 -3.55 -12.19 7.09
N VAL A 35 -2.64 -11.99 6.17
CA VAL A 35 -1.20 -12.18 6.36
C VAL A 35 -0.54 -10.80 6.42
N LEU A 36 -0.04 -10.47 7.61
CA LEU A 36 0.79 -9.29 7.84
C LEU A 36 2.24 -9.58 7.44
N ASN A 37 2.96 -8.54 7.02
CA ASN A 37 4.36 -8.63 6.63
C ASN A 37 5.15 -7.38 7.04
N SER A 38 6.37 -7.58 7.43
CA SER A 38 7.46 -6.59 7.45
C SER A 38 8.79 -7.34 7.30
N PHE A 39 9.91 -6.59 7.25
CA PHE A 39 11.25 -7.18 7.19
C PHE A 39 11.81 -7.64 8.55
N THR A 40 11.14 -7.27 9.64
CA THR A 40 11.47 -7.68 11.02
C THR A 40 10.75 -8.98 11.38
N ASP A 41 11.28 -9.71 12.36
CA ASP A 41 10.65 -10.89 12.96
C ASP A 41 10.76 -10.76 14.48
N ARG A 42 9.90 -9.93 15.07
CA ARG A 42 9.90 -9.58 16.47
C ARG A 42 8.63 -10.08 17.15
N ASP A 43 8.69 -10.29 18.45
CA ASP A 43 7.53 -10.70 19.25
C ASP A 43 6.35 -9.71 19.12
N GLU A 44 6.65 -8.41 19.02
CA GLU A 44 5.61 -7.39 18.83
C GLU A 44 4.85 -7.53 17.49
N ASP A 45 5.55 -7.99 16.44
CA ASP A 45 4.94 -8.20 15.12
C ASP A 45 3.95 -9.38 15.17
N HIS A 46 4.29 -10.46 15.89
CA HIS A 46 3.41 -11.61 16.13
C HIS A 46 2.25 -11.25 17.08
N ALA A 47 2.53 -10.53 18.17
CA ALA A 47 1.50 -10.06 19.10
C ALA A 47 0.47 -9.15 18.41
N LEU A 48 0.88 -8.33 17.44
CA LEU A 48 -0.02 -7.53 16.62
C LEU A 48 -0.97 -8.42 15.82
N ALA A 49 -0.47 -9.48 15.19
CA ALA A 49 -1.30 -10.41 14.44
C ALA A 49 -2.32 -11.12 15.35
N GLU A 50 -1.91 -11.57 16.53
CA GLU A 50 -2.80 -12.19 17.52
C GLU A 50 -3.89 -11.22 18.00
N LYS A 51 -3.51 -9.96 18.27
CA LYS A 51 -4.47 -8.92 18.66
C LYS A 51 -5.54 -8.74 17.59
N LEU A 52 -5.15 -8.57 16.32
CA LEU A 52 -6.10 -8.36 15.23
C LEU A 52 -6.98 -9.59 14.99
N ALA A 53 -6.41 -10.81 15.10
CA ALA A 53 -7.18 -12.04 14.99
C ALA A 53 -8.29 -12.11 16.06
N LYS A 54 -7.97 -11.78 17.30
CA LYS A 54 -8.93 -11.75 18.41
C LYS A 54 -9.98 -10.65 18.26
N GLU A 55 -9.56 -9.46 17.82
CA GLU A 55 -10.45 -8.29 17.70
C GLU A 55 -11.50 -8.48 16.60
N HIS A 56 -11.11 -9.09 15.47
CA HIS A 56 -11.97 -9.20 14.29
C HIS A 56 -12.55 -10.62 14.08
N GLY A 57 -12.13 -11.61 14.85
CA GLY A 57 -12.65 -12.99 14.75
C GLY A 57 -12.24 -13.71 13.46
N VAL A 58 -11.12 -13.35 12.87
CA VAL A 58 -10.54 -13.94 11.65
C VAL A 58 -9.14 -14.50 11.92
N LYS A 59 -8.57 -15.26 10.99
CA LYS A 59 -7.19 -15.69 11.13
C LYS A 59 -6.26 -14.56 10.67
N VAL A 60 -5.34 -14.16 11.56
CA VAL A 60 -4.28 -13.24 11.20
C VAL A 60 -2.94 -13.89 11.50
N ARG A 61 -2.03 -13.88 10.54
CA ARG A 61 -0.67 -14.41 10.68
C ARG A 61 0.33 -13.33 10.32
N TYR A 62 1.50 -13.41 10.89
CA TYR A 62 2.64 -12.59 10.51
C TYR A 62 3.69 -13.44 9.81
N ILE A 63 4.25 -12.94 8.69
CA ILE A 63 5.35 -13.58 7.96
C ILE A 63 6.40 -12.51 7.67
N ALA A 64 7.59 -12.69 8.27
CA ALA A 64 8.74 -11.85 7.98
C ALA A 64 9.27 -12.12 6.57
N ALA A 65 9.49 -11.07 5.79
CA ALA A 65 10.10 -11.12 4.47
C ALA A 65 10.61 -9.73 4.06
N ASP A 66 11.83 -9.67 3.52
CA ASP A 66 12.44 -8.43 3.06
C ASP A 66 12.03 -8.14 1.62
N MET A 67 11.19 -7.13 1.43
CA MET A 67 10.68 -6.74 0.11
C MET A 67 11.76 -6.17 -0.82
N SER A 68 13.00 -6.00 -0.38
CA SER A 68 14.11 -5.68 -1.26
C SER A 68 14.68 -6.90 -1.99
N LYS A 69 14.30 -8.11 -1.57
CA LYS A 69 14.82 -9.37 -2.09
C LYS A 69 13.77 -10.14 -2.88
N PRO A 70 14.01 -10.44 -4.17
CA PRO A 70 13.06 -11.15 -5.02
C PRO A 70 12.60 -12.50 -4.46
N GLU A 71 13.53 -13.26 -3.88
CA GLU A 71 13.27 -14.57 -3.26
C GLU A 71 12.34 -14.45 -2.04
N ASP A 72 12.56 -13.45 -1.19
CA ASP A 72 11.72 -13.22 -0.01
C ASP A 72 10.30 -12.78 -0.41
N CYS A 73 10.18 -11.92 -1.43
CA CYS A 73 8.88 -11.51 -1.98
C CYS A 73 8.05 -12.71 -2.46
N ARG A 74 8.68 -13.64 -3.18
CA ARG A 74 8.03 -14.86 -3.67
C ARG A 74 7.69 -15.81 -2.53
N ALA A 75 8.65 -16.05 -1.65
CA ALA A 75 8.49 -16.92 -0.49
C ALA A 75 7.38 -16.46 0.46
N LEU A 76 7.15 -15.15 0.62
CA LEU A 76 6.03 -14.62 1.40
C LEU A 76 4.70 -15.17 0.90
N VAL A 77 4.43 -15.06 -0.41
CA VAL A 77 3.17 -15.49 -1.01
C VAL A 77 3.05 -17.02 -0.97
N GLU A 78 4.12 -17.75 -1.23
CA GLU A 78 4.17 -19.22 -1.15
C GLU A 78 3.88 -19.73 0.27
N LYS A 79 4.53 -19.15 1.28
CA LYS A 79 4.32 -19.48 2.70
C LYS A 79 2.92 -19.12 3.21
N ALA A 80 2.28 -18.12 2.61
CA ALA A 80 0.89 -17.81 2.91
C ALA A 80 -0.05 -18.95 2.52
N GLY A 81 0.29 -19.75 1.52
CA GLY A 81 -0.45 -20.94 1.08
C GLY A 81 -1.73 -20.63 0.29
N ALA A 82 -2.31 -19.46 0.45
CA ALA A 82 -3.43 -18.93 -0.30
C ALA A 82 -3.29 -17.42 -0.47
N CYS A 83 -3.75 -16.89 -1.60
CA CYS A 83 -3.77 -15.45 -1.86
C CYS A 83 -4.96 -15.13 -2.76
N ASP A 84 -6.05 -14.68 -2.18
CA ASP A 84 -7.21 -14.14 -2.91
C ASP A 84 -7.07 -12.64 -3.13
N ILE A 85 -6.49 -11.92 -2.14
CA ILE A 85 -6.27 -10.49 -2.16
C ILE A 85 -4.79 -10.23 -1.92
N LEU A 86 -4.14 -9.53 -2.85
CA LEU A 86 -2.77 -9.06 -2.69
C LEU A 86 -2.74 -7.54 -2.63
N VAL A 87 -2.25 -6.99 -1.52
CA VAL A 87 -2.01 -5.55 -1.37
C VAL A 87 -0.51 -5.28 -1.32
N ASN A 88 0.03 -4.75 -2.42
CA ASN A 88 1.41 -4.31 -2.52
C ASN A 88 1.53 -2.90 -1.92
N ASN A 89 1.84 -2.83 -0.63
CA ASN A 89 1.92 -1.57 0.12
C ASN A 89 3.34 -1.22 0.54
N ALA A 90 4.24 -2.19 0.71
CA ALA A 90 5.61 -1.92 1.15
C ALA A 90 6.27 -0.79 0.34
N GLY A 91 6.92 0.14 1.04
CA GLY A 91 7.54 1.27 0.38
C GLY A 91 8.42 2.09 1.31
N ILE A 92 9.47 2.66 0.73
CA ILE A 92 10.39 3.58 1.37
C ILE A 92 10.57 4.82 0.53
N GLN A 93 11.07 5.89 1.15
CA GLN A 93 11.38 7.15 0.47
C GLN A 93 12.72 7.69 0.95
N PHE A 94 13.44 8.33 0.03
CA PHE A 94 14.59 9.17 0.29
C PHE A 94 14.48 10.44 -0.56
N VAL A 95 14.97 11.57 -0.04
CA VAL A 95 14.84 12.89 -0.68
C VAL A 95 16.24 13.44 -0.89
N SER A 96 16.60 13.71 -2.16
CA SER A 96 17.89 14.30 -2.54
C SER A 96 17.81 14.86 -3.97
N PRO A 97 18.59 15.90 -4.31
CA PRO A 97 18.80 16.30 -5.71
C PRO A 97 19.35 15.14 -6.53
N ILE A 98 19.02 15.11 -7.83
CA ILE A 98 19.46 14.02 -8.73
C ILE A 98 20.99 13.84 -8.75
N PRO A 99 21.83 14.90 -8.84
CA PRO A 99 23.27 14.73 -8.86
C PRO A 99 23.85 14.11 -7.57
N ASP A 100 23.18 14.34 -6.42
CA ASP A 100 23.63 13.90 -5.10
C ASP A 100 22.83 12.68 -4.60
N PHE A 101 21.99 12.08 -5.45
CA PHE A 101 21.13 10.96 -5.04
C PHE A 101 21.97 9.68 -4.92
N PRO A 102 22.09 9.07 -3.72
CA PRO A 102 22.90 7.89 -3.53
C PRO A 102 22.35 6.69 -4.32
N THR A 103 23.22 6.03 -5.09
CA THR A 103 22.84 4.90 -5.95
C THR A 103 22.19 3.75 -5.17
N GLU A 104 22.69 3.45 -3.97
CA GLU A 104 22.11 2.42 -3.10
C GLU A 104 20.70 2.76 -2.64
N LYS A 105 20.39 4.05 -2.40
CA LYS A 105 19.03 4.51 -2.08
C LYS A 105 18.10 4.41 -3.28
N TRP A 106 18.59 4.78 -4.46
CA TRP A 106 17.86 4.60 -5.71
C TRP A 106 17.48 3.12 -5.91
N ASN A 107 18.47 2.22 -5.84
CA ASN A 107 18.25 0.79 -6.04
C ASN A 107 17.29 0.20 -4.99
N ALA A 108 17.45 0.55 -3.72
CA ALA A 108 16.56 0.09 -2.66
C ALA A 108 15.11 0.55 -2.87
N ILE A 109 14.90 1.81 -3.29
CA ILE A 109 13.56 2.33 -3.58
C ILE A 109 12.92 1.59 -4.75
N LEU A 110 13.63 1.36 -5.84
CA LEU A 110 13.11 0.60 -6.97
C LEU A 110 12.80 -0.85 -6.59
N ALA A 111 13.68 -1.50 -5.83
CA ALA A 111 13.48 -2.86 -5.37
C ALA A 111 12.20 -2.98 -4.52
N ILE A 112 12.05 -2.13 -3.49
CA ILE A 112 10.95 -2.24 -2.53
C ILE A 112 9.63 -1.68 -3.10
N ASN A 113 9.66 -0.51 -3.77
CA ASN A 113 8.41 0.17 -4.16
C ASN A 113 7.86 -0.30 -5.51
N LEU A 114 8.64 -1.01 -6.32
CA LEU A 114 8.24 -1.46 -7.66
C LEU A 114 8.49 -2.95 -7.88
N SER A 115 9.76 -3.40 -7.78
CA SER A 115 10.11 -4.78 -8.13
C SER A 115 9.46 -5.80 -7.20
N SER A 116 9.28 -5.48 -5.91
CA SER A 116 8.57 -6.33 -4.96
C SER A 116 7.15 -6.65 -5.43
N ALA A 117 6.41 -5.64 -5.91
CA ALA A 117 5.05 -5.82 -6.40
C ALA A 117 4.99 -6.74 -7.62
N PHE A 118 5.99 -6.70 -8.51
CA PHE A 118 6.12 -7.66 -9.60
C PHE A 118 6.34 -9.09 -9.05
N HIS A 119 7.27 -9.27 -8.11
CA HIS A 119 7.61 -10.60 -7.59
C HIS A 119 6.47 -11.25 -6.80
N THR A 120 5.76 -10.50 -5.96
CA THR A 120 4.59 -10.99 -5.23
C THR A 120 3.43 -11.30 -6.17
N THR A 121 3.14 -10.43 -7.14
CA THR A 121 2.07 -10.62 -8.12
C THR A 121 2.32 -11.84 -9.00
N ALA A 122 3.57 -12.08 -9.42
CA ALA A 122 3.93 -13.23 -10.25
C ALA A 122 3.61 -14.59 -9.57
N VAL A 123 3.66 -14.66 -8.24
CA VAL A 123 3.28 -15.86 -7.47
C VAL A 123 1.80 -15.88 -7.14
N ALA A 124 1.20 -14.73 -6.86
CA ALA A 124 -0.21 -14.62 -6.48
C ALA A 124 -1.16 -14.94 -7.64
N LEU A 125 -0.87 -14.48 -8.87
CA LEU A 125 -1.77 -14.70 -10.02
C LEU A 125 -2.08 -16.17 -10.31
N PRO A 126 -1.13 -17.12 -10.32
CA PRO A 126 -1.46 -18.55 -10.46
C PRO A 126 -2.38 -19.07 -9.35
N MET A 127 -2.22 -18.59 -8.11
CA MET A 127 -3.09 -18.97 -6.99
C MET A 127 -4.51 -18.41 -7.18
N MET A 128 -4.65 -17.15 -7.59
CA MET A 128 -5.92 -16.51 -7.90
C MET A 128 -6.66 -17.19 -9.05
N ARG A 129 -5.92 -17.58 -10.12
CA ARG A 129 -6.47 -18.36 -11.24
C ARG A 129 -7.03 -19.70 -10.77
N LYS A 130 -6.29 -20.41 -9.93
CA LYS A 130 -6.75 -21.69 -9.35
C LYS A 130 -7.97 -21.53 -8.45
N ALA A 131 -8.05 -20.43 -7.71
CA ALA A 131 -9.20 -20.09 -6.86
C ALA A 131 -10.42 -19.58 -7.66
N GLY A 132 -10.24 -19.20 -8.93
CA GLY A 132 -11.29 -18.61 -9.77
C GLY A 132 -11.71 -17.22 -9.33
N TRP A 133 -10.87 -16.50 -8.57
CA TRP A 133 -11.13 -15.13 -8.11
C TRP A 133 -9.85 -14.49 -7.59
N GLY A 134 -9.66 -13.19 -7.82
CA GLY A 134 -8.51 -12.47 -7.30
C GLY A 134 -8.66 -10.95 -7.33
N ARG A 135 -7.95 -10.30 -6.40
CA ARG A 135 -7.85 -8.83 -6.33
C ARG A 135 -6.40 -8.44 -6.04
N VAL A 136 -5.78 -7.72 -6.96
CA VAL A 136 -4.47 -7.10 -6.75
C VAL A 136 -4.68 -5.60 -6.56
N VAL A 137 -4.20 -5.06 -5.45
CA VAL A 137 -4.24 -3.63 -5.16
C VAL A 137 -2.83 -3.12 -4.87
N ASN A 138 -2.37 -2.21 -5.70
CA ASN A 138 -1.06 -1.59 -5.54
C ASN A 138 -1.21 -0.24 -4.85
N ILE A 139 -0.61 -0.05 -3.68
CA ILE A 139 -0.57 1.26 -3.00
C ILE A 139 0.52 2.10 -3.68
N ALA A 140 0.08 2.88 -4.66
CA ALA A 140 0.94 3.80 -5.38
C ALA A 140 1.16 5.10 -4.57
N SER A 141 0.78 6.24 -5.11
CA SER A 141 0.87 7.58 -4.50
C SER A 141 0.28 8.59 -5.48
N ALA A 142 -0.07 9.79 -5.03
CA ALA A 142 -0.21 10.95 -5.90
C ALA A 142 1.05 11.14 -6.79
N HIS A 143 2.23 10.78 -6.26
CA HIS A 143 3.48 10.74 -7.02
C HIS A 143 3.59 9.61 -8.06
N GLY A 144 2.59 8.79 -8.23
CA GLY A 144 2.43 7.91 -9.40
C GLY A 144 1.71 8.59 -10.56
N LEU A 145 1.13 9.78 -10.34
CA LEU A 145 0.36 10.58 -11.30
C LEU A 145 0.97 11.97 -11.54
N THR A 146 1.74 12.48 -10.60
CA THR A 146 2.44 13.76 -10.66
C THR A 146 3.84 13.64 -10.05
N ALA A 147 4.62 14.72 -10.01
CA ALA A 147 5.98 14.71 -9.49
C ALA A 147 6.21 15.80 -8.43
N SER A 148 7.28 15.62 -7.66
CA SER A 148 7.87 16.66 -6.80
C SER A 148 9.39 16.65 -6.92
N PRO A 149 10.05 17.81 -6.79
CA PRO A 149 11.51 17.87 -6.75
C PRO A 149 12.09 16.93 -5.69
N PHE A 150 13.32 16.50 -5.90
CA PHE A 150 14.13 15.72 -4.96
C PHE A 150 13.63 14.30 -4.63
N LYS A 151 12.62 13.79 -5.33
CA LYS A 151 12.00 12.46 -5.12
C LYS A 151 12.14 11.55 -6.35
N SER A 152 13.26 11.65 -7.09
CA SER A 152 13.45 11.00 -8.38
C SER A 152 13.14 9.50 -8.36
N ALA A 153 13.76 8.72 -7.47
CA ALA A 153 13.55 7.28 -7.38
C ALA A 153 12.12 6.91 -6.96
N TYR A 154 11.55 7.64 -6.00
CA TYR A 154 10.19 7.38 -5.52
C TYR A 154 9.15 7.65 -6.60
N VAL A 155 9.25 8.78 -7.30
CA VAL A 155 8.35 9.14 -8.41
C VAL A 155 8.47 8.13 -9.54
N ALA A 156 9.69 7.77 -9.94
CA ALA A 156 9.92 6.75 -10.97
C ALA A 156 9.29 5.39 -10.58
N ALA A 157 9.51 4.93 -9.34
CA ALA A 157 8.94 3.67 -8.85
C ALA A 157 7.41 3.71 -8.83
N LYS A 158 6.79 4.80 -8.36
CA LYS A 158 5.32 4.89 -8.24
C LYS A 158 4.64 5.06 -9.61
N HIS A 159 5.26 5.73 -10.59
CA HIS A 159 4.81 5.72 -11.98
C HIS A 159 4.94 4.32 -12.60
N GLY A 160 6.08 3.63 -12.37
CA GLY A 160 6.27 2.25 -12.78
C GLY A 160 5.21 1.30 -12.21
N LEU A 161 4.84 1.50 -10.94
CA LEU A 161 3.81 0.69 -10.28
C LEU A 161 2.41 0.89 -10.91
N VAL A 162 2.07 2.12 -11.33
CA VAL A 162 0.86 2.40 -12.11
C VAL A 162 0.93 1.70 -13.48
N GLY A 163 2.10 1.69 -14.12
CA GLY A 163 2.33 0.94 -15.37
C GLY A 163 2.12 -0.58 -15.17
N LEU A 164 2.74 -1.16 -14.13
CA LEU A 164 2.58 -2.57 -13.77
C LEU A 164 1.11 -2.93 -13.48
N THR A 165 0.37 -2.04 -12.82
CA THR A 165 -1.07 -2.21 -12.56
C THR A 165 -1.85 -2.41 -13.85
N LYS A 166 -1.60 -1.57 -14.86
CA LYS A 166 -2.29 -1.64 -16.17
C LYS A 166 -1.97 -2.92 -16.92
N VAL A 167 -0.69 -3.31 -16.94
CA VAL A 167 -0.27 -4.56 -17.60
C VAL A 167 -0.93 -5.77 -16.94
N THR A 168 -0.88 -5.86 -15.60
CA THR A 168 -1.51 -6.95 -14.86
C THR A 168 -3.01 -7.02 -15.13
N ALA A 169 -3.70 -5.86 -15.14
CA ALA A 169 -5.13 -5.79 -15.45
C ALA A 169 -5.46 -6.30 -16.86
N LEU A 170 -4.64 -5.95 -17.85
CA LEU A 170 -4.85 -6.42 -19.23
C LEU A 170 -4.60 -7.92 -19.38
N GLU A 171 -3.58 -8.45 -18.72
CA GLU A 171 -3.27 -9.90 -18.74
C GLU A 171 -4.34 -10.75 -18.06
N THR A 172 -5.14 -10.16 -17.15
CA THR A 172 -6.21 -10.86 -16.40
C THR A 172 -7.62 -10.41 -16.82
N ALA A 173 -7.76 -9.61 -17.86
CA ALA A 173 -9.03 -8.96 -18.24
C ALA A 173 -10.18 -9.93 -18.55
N GLN A 174 -9.88 -11.17 -18.96
CA GLN A 174 -10.87 -12.22 -19.22
C GLN A 174 -11.06 -13.19 -18.05
N GLU A 175 -10.42 -12.91 -16.91
CA GLU A 175 -10.45 -13.72 -15.71
C GLU A 175 -11.21 -12.97 -14.61
N PRO A 176 -11.75 -13.63 -13.58
CA PRO A 176 -12.39 -12.96 -12.44
C PRO A 176 -11.33 -12.34 -11.48
N ILE A 177 -10.34 -11.69 -12.04
CA ILE A 177 -9.20 -11.05 -11.35
C ILE A 177 -9.14 -9.60 -11.78
N THR A 178 -9.01 -8.68 -10.81
CA THR A 178 -8.79 -7.27 -11.09
C THR A 178 -7.47 -6.78 -10.49
N CYS A 179 -6.85 -5.80 -11.13
CA CYS A 179 -5.67 -5.14 -10.63
C CYS A 179 -5.84 -3.63 -10.70
N ASN A 180 -5.73 -2.94 -9.55
CA ASN A 180 -5.91 -1.49 -9.47
C ASN A 180 -4.84 -0.84 -8.59
N ALA A 181 -4.60 0.46 -8.79
CA ALA A 181 -3.73 1.25 -7.94
C ALA A 181 -4.53 2.24 -7.08
N VAL A 182 -4.26 2.29 -5.79
CA VAL A 182 -4.70 3.36 -4.91
C VAL A 182 -3.58 4.39 -4.82
N CYS A 183 -3.90 5.66 -5.02
CA CYS A 183 -2.96 6.77 -5.09
C CYS A 183 -3.22 7.76 -3.94
N PRO A 184 -2.65 7.51 -2.73
CA PRO A 184 -2.82 8.42 -1.62
C PRO A 184 -2.08 9.74 -1.84
N GLY A 185 -2.65 10.83 -1.30
CA GLY A 185 -1.92 12.05 -0.99
C GLY A 185 -1.16 11.92 0.32
N TYR A 186 -1.17 12.96 1.14
CA TYR A 186 -0.66 12.89 2.51
C TYR A 186 -1.64 12.16 3.42
N VAL A 187 -1.13 11.14 4.09
CA VAL A 187 -1.90 10.29 5.02
C VAL A 187 -1.38 10.49 6.43
N LEU A 188 -2.27 10.71 7.38
CA LEU A 188 -1.90 10.82 8.78
C LEU A 188 -1.52 9.42 9.32
N THR A 189 -0.23 9.19 9.40
CA THR A 189 0.36 7.99 9.99
C THR A 189 1.18 8.39 11.23
N PRO A 190 1.52 7.47 12.14
CA PRO A 190 2.40 7.77 13.26
C PRO A 190 3.72 8.43 12.84
N LEU A 191 4.27 8.05 11.68
CA LEU A 191 5.47 8.66 11.13
C LEU A 191 5.25 10.13 10.76
N VAL A 192 4.13 10.45 10.11
CA VAL A 192 3.79 11.83 9.72
C VAL A 192 3.48 12.67 10.97
N GLU A 193 2.73 12.11 11.92
CA GLU A 193 2.44 12.78 13.19
C GLU A 193 3.73 13.16 13.94
N ALA A 194 4.71 12.26 13.99
CA ALA A 194 6.00 12.50 14.63
C ALA A 194 6.84 13.60 13.95
N GLN A 195 6.58 13.92 12.68
CA GLN A 195 7.28 14.97 11.93
C GLN A 195 6.75 16.38 12.25
N ILE A 196 5.47 16.50 12.63
CA ILE A 196 4.80 17.79 12.82
C ILE A 196 5.55 18.71 13.80
N PRO A 197 5.98 18.27 15.00
CA PRO A 197 6.69 19.16 15.95
C PRO A 197 8.00 19.72 15.39
N ALA A 198 8.76 18.92 14.65
CA ALA A 198 10.01 19.38 14.02
C ALA A 198 9.73 20.44 12.96
N THR A 199 8.71 20.23 12.12
CA THR A 199 8.29 21.18 11.09
C THR A 199 7.76 22.48 11.70
N MET A 200 7.00 22.41 12.80
CA MET A 200 6.56 23.60 13.55
C MET A 200 7.75 24.46 14.02
N LYS A 201 8.80 23.81 14.54
CA LYS A 201 10.01 24.50 14.97
C LYS A 201 10.78 25.11 13.81
N GLU A 202 10.91 24.39 12.70
CA GLU A 202 11.64 24.83 11.51
C GLU A 202 11.00 26.09 10.90
N TYR A 203 9.66 26.10 10.78
CA TYR A 203 8.93 27.21 10.15
C TYR A 203 8.44 28.26 11.16
N ASN A 204 8.68 28.07 12.46
CA ASN A 204 8.19 28.93 13.55
C ASN A 204 6.68 29.21 13.45
N MET A 205 5.92 28.16 13.24
CA MET A 205 4.46 28.17 13.04
C MET A 205 3.75 27.26 14.04
N ASP A 206 2.50 27.56 14.35
CA ASP A 206 1.64 26.66 15.10
C ASP A 206 1.26 25.41 14.28
N ARG A 207 0.73 24.38 14.97
CA ARG A 207 0.41 23.08 14.37
C ARG A 207 -0.57 23.18 13.18
N GLU A 208 -1.62 23.97 13.32
CA GLU A 208 -2.66 24.08 12.28
C GLU A 208 -2.10 24.74 11.03
N THR A 209 -1.36 25.83 11.21
CA THR A 209 -0.71 26.58 10.13
C THR A 209 0.31 25.72 9.39
N VAL A 210 1.18 25.01 10.11
CA VAL A 210 2.18 24.09 9.52
C VAL A 210 1.50 22.99 8.71
N ILE A 211 0.47 22.38 9.24
CA ILE A 211 -0.26 21.32 8.52
C ILE A 211 -0.85 21.89 7.22
N LYS A 212 -1.57 23.00 7.29
CA LYS A 212 -2.31 23.52 6.13
C LYS A 212 -1.42 24.19 5.09
N GLN A 213 -0.40 24.94 5.52
CA GLN A 213 0.39 25.79 4.63
C GLN A 213 1.70 25.14 4.18
N VAL A 214 2.26 24.21 4.97
CA VAL A 214 3.53 23.55 4.65
C VAL A 214 3.28 22.10 4.23
N MET A 215 2.77 21.27 5.13
CA MET A 215 2.66 19.84 4.85
C MET A 215 1.62 19.54 3.76
N LEU A 216 0.45 20.18 3.82
CA LEU A 216 -0.66 20.01 2.88
C LEU A 216 -0.72 21.13 1.83
N GLU A 217 0.39 21.80 1.53
CA GLU A 217 0.44 22.87 0.55
C GLU A 217 -0.20 22.44 -0.79
N ARG A 218 0.16 21.26 -1.28
CA ARG A 218 -0.32 20.70 -2.55
C ARG A 218 -1.64 19.94 -2.47
N GLN A 219 -2.20 19.76 -1.28
CA GLN A 219 -3.47 19.05 -1.08
C GLN A 219 -4.59 20.05 -0.85
N PRO A 220 -5.46 20.32 -1.84
CA PRO A 220 -6.48 21.39 -1.78
C PRO A 220 -7.43 21.26 -0.61
N SER A 221 -7.78 20.05 -0.21
CA SER A 221 -8.68 19.81 0.93
C SER A 221 -8.11 20.29 2.26
N LYS A 222 -6.77 20.48 2.36
CA LYS A 222 -6.05 20.83 3.59
C LYS A 222 -6.34 19.87 4.76
N GLN A 223 -6.71 18.62 4.44
CA GLN A 223 -6.96 17.55 5.39
C GLN A 223 -6.13 16.33 4.98
N PHE A 224 -5.53 15.66 5.96
CA PHE A 224 -4.91 14.36 5.71
C PHE A 224 -5.96 13.32 5.34
N ALA A 225 -5.62 12.44 4.41
CA ALA A 225 -6.35 11.18 4.30
C ALA A 225 -6.07 10.32 5.54
N THR A 226 -7.01 9.46 5.90
CA THR A 226 -6.83 8.51 7.02
C THR A 226 -6.53 7.11 6.51
N VAL A 227 -5.93 6.28 7.35
CA VAL A 227 -5.64 4.89 6.99
C VAL A 227 -6.91 4.08 6.76
N GLU A 228 -8.00 4.40 7.49
CA GLU A 228 -9.32 3.79 7.33
C GLU A 228 -9.95 4.14 5.98
N GLN A 229 -9.77 5.37 5.48
CA GLN A 229 -10.25 5.76 4.15
C GLN A 229 -9.55 4.96 3.05
N LEU A 230 -8.24 4.72 3.20
CA LEU A 230 -7.48 3.89 2.27
C LEU A 230 -7.91 2.42 2.37
N GLY A 231 -8.03 1.89 3.59
CA GLY A 231 -8.51 0.53 3.82
C GLY A 231 -9.92 0.32 3.25
N GLY A 232 -10.84 1.25 3.50
CA GLY A 232 -12.20 1.23 2.93
C GLY A 232 -12.20 1.25 1.40
N THR A 233 -11.28 1.99 0.77
CA THR A 233 -11.11 2.00 -0.68
C THR A 233 -10.63 0.63 -1.19
N VAL A 234 -9.68 0.00 -0.51
CA VAL A 234 -9.20 -1.36 -0.83
C VAL A 234 -10.33 -2.38 -0.67
N VAL A 235 -11.09 -2.33 0.41
CA VAL A 235 -12.24 -3.20 0.65
C VAL A 235 -13.30 -3.02 -0.44
N TRP A 236 -13.59 -1.78 -0.86
CA TRP A 236 -14.49 -1.51 -1.98
C TRP A 236 -13.99 -2.13 -3.28
N LEU A 237 -12.70 -2.01 -3.60
CA LEU A 237 -12.09 -2.66 -4.79
C LEU A 237 -12.19 -4.19 -4.74
N CYS A 238 -12.30 -4.79 -3.55
CA CYS A 238 -12.52 -6.22 -3.38
C CYS A 238 -13.99 -6.63 -3.47
N SER A 239 -14.93 -5.69 -3.53
CA SER A 239 -16.36 -5.96 -3.54
C SER A 239 -16.87 -6.35 -4.95
N LYS A 240 -18.07 -6.94 -4.99
CA LYS A 240 -18.79 -7.22 -6.24
C LYS A 240 -19.11 -5.96 -7.06
N TYR A 241 -19.14 -4.79 -6.45
CA TYR A 241 -19.43 -3.53 -7.12
C TYR A 241 -18.24 -2.98 -7.91
N ALA A 242 -17.04 -3.55 -7.70
CA ALA A 242 -15.81 -3.17 -8.39
C ALA A 242 -15.31 -4.26 -9.38
N GLU A 243 -16.13 -5.26 -9.74
CA GLU A 243 -15.72 -6.34 -10.63
C GLU A 243 -15.32 -5.89 -12.04
N GLN A 244 -15.84 -4.75 -12.49
CA GLN A 244 -15.45 -4.13 -13.77
C GLN A 244 -14.45 -2.97 -13.58
N VAL A 245 -13.94 -2.76 -12.37
CA VAL A 245 -12.93 -1.76 -12.07
C VAL A 245 -11.55 -2.46 -12.11
N THR A 246 -10.84 -2.30 -13.21
CA THR A 246 -9.50 -2.88 -13.39
C THR A 246 -8.60 -1.97 -14.23
N GLY A 247 -7.31 -1.98 -13.96
CA GLY A 247 -6.31 -1.16 -14.66
C GLY A 247 -6.35 0.33 -14.33
N THR A 248 -7.14 0.75 -13.35
CA THR A 248 -7.31 2.16 -13.00
C THR A 248 -6.50 2.60 -11.79
N THR A 249 -6.46 3.91 -11.60
CA THR A 249 -5.91 4.59 -10.43
C THR A 249 -7.04 5.26 -9.67
N ILE A 250 -7.12 5.01 -8.35
CA ILE A 250 -8.08 5.66 -7.46
C ILE A 250 -7.32 6.65 -6.58
N SER A 251 -7.50 7.95 -6.83
CA SER A 251 -6.88 8.99 -6.02
C SER A 251 -7.63 9.16 -4.70
N VAL A 252 -6.89 9.13 -3.58
CA VAL A 252 -7.36 9.45 -2.23
C VAL A 252 -6.41 10.52 -1.69
N ASP A 253 -6.45 11.70 -2.30
CA ASP A 253 -5.39 12.71 -2.22
C ASP A 253 -5.91 14.14 -1.95
N GLY A 254 -7.18 14.28 -1.58
CA GLY A 254 -7.80 15.57 -1.27
C GLY A 254 -7.75 16.58 -2.43
N GLY A 255 -7.72 16.08 -3.68
CA GLY A 255 -7.72 16.90 -4.89
C GLY A 255 -6.32 17.27 -5.41
N TRP A 256 -5.24 16.72 -4.83
CA TRP A 256 -3.88 17.06 -5.26
C TRP A 256 -3.65 16.82 -6.75
N THR A 257 -4.08 15.70 -7.28
CA THR A 257 -3.85 15.33 -8.70
C THR A 257 -4.94 15.84 -9.65
N ALA A 258 -5.89 16.63 -9.16
CA ALA A 258 -6.91 17.29 -9.97
C ALA A 258 -6.50 18.72 -10.42
N LEU A 259 -5.32 19.21 -9.97
CA LEU A 259 -4.78 20.53 -10.30
C LEU A 259 -3.92 20.46 -11.57
#